data_0b3922c35b3389faf12b870af529103c
#
_entry.id   0b3922c35b3389faf12b870af529103c
#
_cell.length_a   1.000
_cell.length_b   1.000
_cell.length_c   1.000
_cell.angle_alpha   90.00
_cell.angle_beta   90.00
_cell.angle_gamma   90.00
#
_symmetry.space_group_name_H-M   'P 1'
#
loop_
_entity.id
_entity.type
_entity.pdbx_description
1 polymer ?
#
loop_
_entity_poly.entity_id
_entity_poly.type
_entity_poly.pdbx_seq_one_letter_code
_entity_poly.pdbx_strand_id
1 'polypeptide(L)'
;MADLWLQFLLTIDATLRVATPLILCAMAGIFSEKSGVIDISLEGKMLMSAFVAAAVATLTSSALAGMFAAIGVAIMLGLLHGLASITLRGNQVISGLAINILASGLTVTVGIAMFQQGGQTPNLARAERFRPIELPFAEQLGGIPIIGTIYREVISGHNILVWIALGAVLFTAFMLTRTRFGLRLRAVGEKPEALDSAGVSVARTRYLALIIAGILCGMAGAYLSTAHGSGFVREMTAGKGYIALAAMIFGKWQPRGALLACLLFGFLEAVASRLQGVELPLIGQAPVD
;
A
#
# COMPACT_ATOMS: atom_id res chain seq x y z
N MET A 1 25.58 -14.57 19.92
CA MET A 1 25.84 -13.67 18.78
C MET A 1 25.12 -14.14 17.51
N ALA A 2 25.11 -15.43 17.17
CA ALA A 2 24.37 -15.96 16.02
C ALA A 2 22.86 -15.70 16.11
N ASP A 3 22.27 -15.85 17.29
CA ASP A 3 20.83 -15.60 17.52
C ASP A 3 20.45 -14.13 17.36
N LEU A 4 21.28 -13.19 17.84
CA LEU A 4 21.05 -11.76 17.66
C LEU A 4 21.12 -11.34 16.18
N TRP A 5 22.06 -11.94 15.42
CA TRP A 5 22.16 -11.71 14.00
C TRP A 5 20.94 -12.22 13.24
N LEU A 6 20.48 -13.43 13.56
CA LEU A 6 19.27 -13.99 12.97
C LEU A 6 18.04 -13.13 13.30
N GLN A 7 17.88 -12.71 14.55
CA GLN A 7 16.78 -11.83 14.96
C GLN A 7 16.80 -10.49 14.22
N PHE A 8 17.98 -9.93 13.99
CA PHE A 8 18.14 -8.70 13.21
C PHE A 8 17.69 -8.90 11.75
N LEU A 9 18.12 -9.98 11.09
CA LEU A 9 17.71 -10.31 9.71
C LEU A 9 16.19 -10.53 9.59
N LEU A 10 15.62 -11.25 10.54
CA LEU A 10 14.16 -11.45 10.60
C LEU A 10 13.40 -10.15 10.85
N THR A 11 14.02 -9.16 11.52
CA THR A 11 13.41 -7.83 11.70
C THR A 11 13.43 -7.05 10.39
N ILE A 12 14.50 -7.17 9.60
CA ILE A 12 14.57 -6.57 8.26
C ILE A 12 13.53 -7.20 7.32
N ASP A 13 13.38 -8.53 7.34
CA ASP A 13 12.33 -9.22 6.59
C ASP A 13 10.93 -8.71 6.98
N ALA A 14 10.62 -8.66 8.26
CA ALA A 14 9.36 -8.12 8.76
C ALA A 14 9.16 -6.65 8.34
N THR A 15 10.23 -5.85 8.38
CA THR A 15 10.21 -4.45 7.92
C THR A 15 9.76 -4.33 6.47
N LEU A 16 10.31 -5.13 5.57
CA LEU A 16 9.94 -5.13 4.15
C LEU A 16 8.47 -5.52 3.95
N ARG A 17 8.00 -6.52 4.68
CA ARG A 17 6.61 -6.97 4.61
C ARG A 17 5.63 -5.90 5.09
N VAL A 18 5.93 -5.27 6.21
CA VAL A 18 5.09 -4.21 6.80
C VAL A 18 5.15 -2.91 5.98
N ALA A 19 6.33 -2.57 5.45
CA ALA A 19 6.50 -1.38 4.62
C ALA A 19 5.85 -1.49 3.23
N THR A 20 5.60 -2.70 2.72
CA THR A 20 5.07 -2.91 1.36
C THR A 20 3.79 -2.13 1.06
N PRO A 21 2.71 -2.21 1.86
CA PRO A 21 1.50 -1.45 1.62
C PRO A 21 1.73 0.06 1.78
N LEU A 22 2.61 0.47 2.70
CA LEU A 22 2.98 1.88 2.89
C LEU A 22 3.68 2.43 1.65
N ILE A 23 4.62 1.67 1.07
CA ILE A 23 5.35 2.05 -0.14
C ILE A 23 4.38 2.24 -1.32
N LEU A 24 3.48 1.28 -1.56
CA LEU A 24 2.50 1.36 -2.65
C LEU A 24 1.57 2.56 -2.48
N CYS A 25 1.04 2.79 -1.26
CA CYS A 25 0.18 3.93 -0.98
C CYS A 25 0.94 5.27 -1.02
N ALA A 26 2.19 5.33 -0.55
CA ALA A 26 2.99 6.55 -0.65
C ALA A 26 3.29 6.91 -2.12
N MET A 27 3.59 5.91 -2.97
CA MET A 27 3.74 6.14 -4.41
C MET A 27 2.43 6.60 -5.04
N ALA A 28 1.28 6.04 -4.65
CA ALA A 28 -0.04 6.50 -5.07
C ALA A 28 -0.27 7.97 -4.72
N GLY A 29 0.00 8.35 -3.48
CA GLY A 29 -0.11 9.72 -2.99
C GLY A 29 0.79 10.70 -3.76
N ILE A 30 2.01 10.31 -4.12
CA ILE A 30 2.92 11.15 -4.91
C ILE A 30 2.31 11.51 -6.27
N PHE A 31 1.68 10.55 -6.98
CA PHE A 31 1.02 10.85 -8.25
C PHE A 31 -0.15 11.82 -8.07
N SER A 32 -0.98 11.59 -7.08
CA SER A 32 -2.13 12.44 -6.77
C SER A 32 -1.69 13.86 -6.41
N GLU A 33 -0.83 14.02 -5.43
CA GLU A 33 -0.44 15.35 -4.93
C GLU A 33 0.44 16.14 -5.90
N LYS A 34 1.31 15.46 -6.67
CA LYS A 34 2.07 16.11 -7.75
C LYS A 34 1.17 16.61 -8.88
N SER A 35 -0.08 16.16 -8.98
CA SER A 35 -1.08 16.70 -9.89
C SER A 35 -1.86 17.90 -9.33
N GLY A 36 -1.59 18.28 -8.08
CA GLY A 36 -2.34 19.31 -7.35
C GLY A 36 -3.69 18.80 -6.79
N VAL A 37 -3.87 17.49 -6.65
CA VAL A 37 -5.04 16.88 -6.00
C VAL A 37 -4.59 16.21 -4.71
N ILE A 38 -4.99 16.79 -3.57
CA ILE A 38 -4.73 16.23 -2.24
C ILE A 38 -5.65 15.03 -2.02
N ASP A 39 -5.09 13.87 -1.78
CA ASP A 39 -5.83 12.62 -1.71
C ASP A 39 -5.71 11.95 -0.33
N ILE A 40 -6.50 12.41 0.63
CA ILE A 40 -6.58 11.83 1.97
C ILE A 40 -7.35 10.49 1.96
N SER A 41 -8.03 10.16 0.86
CA SER A 41 -8.83 8.94 0.74
C SER A 41 -8.01 7.65 0.56
N LEU A 42 -6.68 7.72 0.61
CA LEU A 42 -5.82 6.54 0.46
C LEU A 42 -6.13 5.44 1.50
N GLU A 43 -6.48 5.83 2.73
CA GLU A 43 -6.89 4.89 3.78
C GLU A 43 -8.15 4.11 3.38
N GLY A 44 -9.22 4.81 3.02
CA GLY A 44 -10.47 4.18 2.60
C GLY A 44 -10.36 3.39 1.30
N LYS A 45 -9.56 3.87 0.34
CA LYS A 45 -9.28 3.13 -0.91
C LYS A 45 -8.56 1.82 -0.61
N MET A 46 -7.55 1.85 0.26
CA MET A 46 -6.81 0.65 0.67
C MET A 46 -7.71 -0.32 1.44
N LEU A 47 -8.54 0.18 2.37
CA LEU A 47 -9.47 -0.63 3.16
C LEU A 47 -10.52 -1.32 2.27
N MET A 48 -11.17 -0.57 1.39
CA MET A 48 -12.14 -1.10 0.45
C MET A 48 -11.51 -2.12 -0.51
N SER A 49 -10.30 -1.82 -0.98
CA SER A 49 -9.54 -2.73 -1.86
C SER A 49 -9.15 -4.02 -1.15
N ALA A 50 -8.78 -3.96 0.12
CA ALA A 50 -8.47 -5.14 0.93
C ALA A 50 -9.71 -6.03 1.09
N PHE A 51 -10.88 -5.43 1.36
CA PHE A 51 -12.14 -6.14 1.45
C PHE A 51 -12.52 -6.81 0.12
N VAL A 52 -12.52 -6.04 -0.97
CA VAL A 52 -12.91 -6.55 -2.30
C VAL A 52 -11.94 -7.61 -2.78
N ALA A 53 -10.62 -7.45 -2.52
CA ALA A 53 -9.64 -8.48 -2.85
C ALA A 53 -9.95 -9.82 -2.18
N ALA A 54 -10.19 -9.82 -0.87
CA ALA A 54 -10.51 -11.02 -0.12
C ALA A 54 -11.87 -11.62 -0.55
N ALA A 55 -12.90 -10.78 -0.67
CA ALA A 55 -14.24 -11.23 -1.06
C ALA A 55 -14.25 -11.89 -2.45
N VAL A 56 -13.64 -11.24 -3.45
CA VAL A 56 -13.56 -11.79 -4.81
C VAL A 56 -12.63 -13.00 -4.87
N ALA A 57 -11.51 -13.01 -4.13
CA ALA A 57 -10.63 -14.18 -4.08
C ALA A 57 -11.37 -15.42 -3.51
N THR A 58 -12.17 -15.24 -2.46
CA THR A 58 -13.03 -16.33 -1.91
C THR A 58 -14.07 -16.80 -2.93
N LEU A 59 -14.75 -15.90 -3.63
CA LEU A 59 -15.81 -16.25 -4.58
C LEU A 59 -15.27 -16.90 -5.87
N THR A 60 -14.08 -16.53 -6.30
CA THR A 60 -13.49 -16.99 -7.57
C THR A 60 -12.38 -18.02 -7.38
N SER A 61 -12.01 -18.30 -6.13
CA SER A 61 -10.85 -19.14 -5.78
C SER A 61 -9.53 -18.68 -6.46
N SER A 62 -9.39 -17.37 -6.67
CA SER A 62 -8.25 -16.78 -7.39
C SER A 62 -7.77 -15.48 -6.77
N ALA A 63 -6.52 -15.47 -6.27
CA ALA A 63 -5.86 -14.25 -5.75
C ALA A 63 -5.73 -13.15 -6.82
N LEU A 64 -5.47 -13.53 -8.08
CA LEU A 64 -5.34 -12.57 -9.18
C LEU A 64 -6.66 -11.87 -9.48
N ALA A 65 -7.78 -12.61 -9.51
CA ALA A 65 -9.11 -12.01 -9.70
C ALA A 65 -9.42 -11.02 -8.57
N GLY A 66 -9.10 -11.40 -7.32
CA GLY A 66 -9.21 -10.51 -6.16
C GLY A 66 -8.40 -9.23 -6.32
N MET A 67 -7.15 -9.34 -6.77
CA MET A 67 -6.28 -8.17 -7.00
C MET A 67 -6.82 -7.24 -8.08
N PHE A 68 -7.28 -7.75 -9.21
CA PHE A 68 -7.85 -6.92 -10.27
C PHE A 68 -9.14 -6.23 -9.82
N ALA A 69 -9.99 -6.91 -9.06
CA ALA A 69 -11.19 -6.32 -8.47
C ALA A 69 -10.83 -5.20 -7.46
N ALA A 70 -9.81 -5.41 -6.63
CA ALA A 70 -9.29 -4.41 -5.70
C ALA A 70 -8.77 -3.16 -6.43
N ILE A 71 -8.03 -3.34 -7.52
CA ILE A 71 -7.58 -2.23 -8.38
C ILE A 71 -8.78 -1.49 -8.97
N GLY A 72 -9.77 -2.22 -9.47
CA GLY A 72 -10.99 -1.64 -10.04
C GLY A 72 -11.75 -0.76 -9.06
N VAL A 73 -11.96 -1.22 -7.82
CA VAL A 73 -12.66 -0.44 -6.78
C VAL A 73 -11.83 0.77 -6.32
N ALA A 74 -10.51 0.64 -6.21
CA ALA A 74 -9.65 1.76 -5.87
C ALA A 74 -9.65 2.86 -6.95
N ILE A 75 -9.65 2.48 -8.22
CA ILE A 75 -9.81 3.41 -9.34
C ILE A 75 -11.19 4.08 -9.27
N MET A 76 -12.26 3.32 -9.04
CA MET A 76 -13.62 3.86 -8.91
C MET A 76 -13.72 4.91 -7.80
N LEU A 77 -13.19 4.62 -6.61
CA LEU A 77 -13.14 5.59 -5.51
C LEU A 77 -12.23 6.78 -5.82
N GLY A 78 -11.12 6.56 -6.56
CA GLY A 78 -10.26 7.62 -7.06
C GLY A 78 -10.97 8.54 -8.05
N LEU A 79 -11.75 7.98 -8.95
CA LEU A 79 -12.58 8.76 -9.90
C LEU A 79 -13.72 9.50 -9.20
N LEU A 80 -14.34 8.91 -8.17
CA LEU A 80 -15.32 9.59 -7.33
C LEU A 80 -14.69 10.79 -6.62
N HIS A 81 -13.50 10.63 -6.04
CA HIS A 81 -12.73 11.74 -5.47
C HIS A 81 -12.40 12.80 -6.53
N GLY A 82 -11.99 12.39 -7.73
CA GLY A 82 -11.74 13.29 -8.84
C GLY A 82 -13.00 14.04 -9.32
N LEU A 83 -14.14 13.37 -9.36
CA LEU A 83 -15.41 14.00 -9.68
C LEU A 83 -15.71 15.13 -8.70
N ALA A 84 -15.61 14.85 -7.40
CA ALA A 84 -15.86 15.83 -6.35
C ALA A 84 -14.84 16.99 -6.37
N SER A 85 -13.55 16.69 -6.52
CA SER A 85 -12.46 17.66 -6.36
C SER A 85 -12.05 18.37 -7.65
N ILE A 86 -12.08 17.71 -8.81
CA ILE A 86 -11.63 18.26 -10.09
C ILE A 86 -12.82 18.85 -10.86
N THR A 87 -13.88 18.06 -11.05
CA THR A 87 -15.03 18.45 -11.89
C THR A 87 -15.95 19.41 -11.15
N LEU A 88 -16.36 19.05 -9.94
CA LEU A 88 -17.26 19.87 -9.11
C LEU A 88 -16.52 20.93 -8.28
N ARG A 89 -15.18 20.94 -8.32
CA ARG A 89 -14.32 21.89 -7.59
C ARG A 89 -14.63 21.98 -6.10
N GLY A 90 -15.07 20.86 -5.51
CA GLY A 90 -15.33 20.71 -4.08
C GLY A 90 -14.07 20.65 -3.24
N ASN A 91 -14.22 20.70 -1.93
CA ASN A 91 -13.10 20.58 -1.00
C ASN A 91 -12.53 19.15 -1.03
N GLN A 92 -11.25 19.05 -1.37
CA GLN A 92 -10.52 17.79 -1.53
C GLN A 92 -10.39 17.01 -0.21
N VAL A 93 -10.18 17.73 0.90
CA VAL A 93 -10.02 17.11 2.23
C VAL A 93 -11.35 16.49 2.66
N ILE A 94 -12.46 17.23 2.52
CA ILE A 94 -13.79 16.73 2.88
C ILE A 94 -14.15 15.52 2.02
N SER A 95 -13.92 15.59 0.72
CA SER A 95 -14.15 14.45 -0.19
C SER A 95 -13.33 13.22 0.21
N GLY A 96 -12.05 13.39 0.56
CA GLY A 96 -11.19 12.31 0.99
C GLY A 96 -11.68 11.65 2.29
N LEU A 97 -12.04 12.46 3.29
CA LEU A 97 -12.57 11.96 4.56
C LEU A 97 -13.92 11.25 4.37
N ALA A 98 -14.80 11.78 3.52
CA ALA A 98 -16.08 11.14 3.20
C ALA A 98 -15.89 9.75 2.59
N ILE A 99 -14.90 9.57 1.70
CA ILE A 99 -14.56 8.27 1.13
C ILE A 99 -14.02 7.30 2.20
N ASN A 100 -13.22 7.78 3.16
CA ASN A 100 -12.72 6.94 4.25
C ASN A 100 -13.87 6.43 5.12
N ILE A 101 -14.81 7.30 5.50
CA ILE A 101 -16.01 6.92 6.28
C ILE A 101 -16.90 5.97 5.46
N LEU A 102 -17.09 6.24 4.18
CA LEU A 102 -17.85 5.37 3.28
C LEU A 102 -17.22 3.98 3.20
N ALA A 103 -15.91 3.88 3.04
CA ALA A 103 -15.19 2.62 2.97
C ALA A 103 -15.31 1.81 4.27
N SER A 104 -15.13 2.47 5.43
CA SER A 104 -15.29 1.84 6.74
C SER A 104 -16.71 1.28 6.91
N GLY A 105 -17.75 2.07 6.62
CA GLY A 105 -19.14 1.63 6.72
C GLY A 105 -19.51 0.52 5.73
N LEU A 106 -19.13 0.68 4.44
CA LEU A 106 -19.47 -0.29 3.40
C LEU A 106 -18.80 -1.65 3.60
N THR A 107 -17.52 -1.68 3.97
CA THR A 107 -16.81 -2.95 4.17
C THR A 107 -17.45 -3.79 5.27
N VAL A 108 -17.91 -3.16 6.35
CA VAL A 108 -18.62 -3.84 7.44
C VAL A 108 -20.02 -4.30 6.99
N THR A 109 -20.80 -3.40 6.40
CA THR A 109 -22.19 -3.69 6.02
C THR A 109 -22.25 -4.77 4.95
N VAL A 110 -21.45 -4.64 3.89
CA VAL A 110 -21.40 -5.62 2.80
C VAL A 110 -20.78 -6.94 3.28
N GLY A 111 -19.75 -6.87 4.13
CA GLY A 111 -19.11 -8.04 4.72
C GLY A 111 -20.08 -8.87 5.57
N ILE A 112 -20.92 -8.24 6.39
CA ILE A 112 -21.97 -8.91 7.15
C ILE A 112 -23.02 -9.51 6.20
N ALA A 113 -23.46 -8.76 5.20
CA ALA A 113 -24.48 -9.22 4.26
C ALA A 113 -24.00 -10.43 3.44
N MET A 114 -22.73 -10.46 3.02
CA MET A 114 -22.18 -11.53 2.19
C MET A 114 -21.74 -12.77 2.98
N PHE A 115 -21.08 -12.56 4.12
CA PHE A 115 -20.38 -13.65 4.82
C PHE A 115 -20.96 -13.96 6.21
N GLN A 116 -21.79 -13.10 6.78
CA GLN A 116 -22.39 -13.25 8.12
C GLN A 116 -21.35 -13.46 9.26
N GLN A 117 -20.14 -12.94 9.10
CA GLN A 117 -19.00 -13.12 10.00
C GLN A 117 -18.55 -11.82 10.67
N GLY A 118 -19.50 -10.95 11.07
CA GLY A 118 -19.15 -9.73 11.82
C GLY A 118 -18.34 -8.70 11.03
N GLY A 119 -18.45 -8.67 9.69
CA GLY A 119 -17.70 -7.75 8.83
C GLY A 119 -16.29 -8.26 8.47
N GLN A 120 -16.05 -9.55 8.61
CA GLN A 120 -14.84 -10.24 8.18
C GLN A 120 -15.17 -11.15 6.99
N THR A 121 -14.14 -11.51 6.22
CA THR A 121 -14.26 -12.58 5.21
C THR A 121 -13.82 -13.91 5.79
N PRO A 122 -14.27 -15.05 5.23
CA PRO A 122 -13.69 -16.34 5.54
C PRO A 122 -12.18 -16.34 5.32
N ASN A 123 -11.47 -17.22 6.05
CA ASN A 123 -10.05 -17.41 5.82
C ASN A 123 -9.80 -17.93 4.41
N LEU A 124 -8.94 -17.24 3.69
CA LEU A 124 -8.58 -17.55 2.31
C LEU A 124 -7.83 -18.88 2.22
N ALA A 125 -8.28 -19.74 1.34
CA ALA A 125 -7.60 -20.98 1.01
C ALA A 125 -6.25 -20.72 0.33
N ARG A 126 -5.42 -21.75 0.26
CA ARG A 126 -4.04 -21.64 -0.26
C ARG A 126 -3.97 -21.15 -1.71
N ALA A 127 -4.98 -21.43 -2.54
CA ALA A 127 -5.07 -20.97 -3.93
C ALA A 127 -5.55 -19.51 -4.06
N GLU A 128 -6.22 -18.99 -3.04
CA GLU A 128 -6.81 -17.65 -2.98
C GLU A 128 -5.83 -16.59 -2.46
N ARG A 129 -4.58 -16.99 -2.16
CA ARG A 129 -3.54 -16.13 -1.59
C ARG A 129 -2.33 -16.05 -2.50
N PHE A 130 -1.65 -14.91 -2.49
CA PHE A 130 -0.33 -14.77 -3.08
C PHE A 130 0.70 -15.47 -2.20
N ARG A 131 1.35 -16.47 -2.77
CA ARG A 131 2.35 -17.27 -2.06
C ARG A 131 3.70 -16.57 -2.03
N PRO A 132 4.51 -16.84 -1.01
CA PRO A 132 5.93 -16.54 -1.07
C PRO A 132 6.58 -17.23 -2.26
N ILE A 133 7.48 -16.52 -2.93
CA ILE A 133 8.28 -17.05 -4.05
C ILE A 133 9.65 -17.40 -3.48
N GLU A 134 9.97 -18.68 -3.51
CA GLU A 134 11.33 -19.14 -3.23
C GLU A 134 12.20 -18.88 -4.46
N LEU A 135 13.21 -18.05 -4.30
CA LEU A 135 14.13 -17.74 -5.38
C LEU A 135 15.08 -18.92 -5.63
N PRO A 136 15.45 -19.16 -6.90
CA PRO A 136 16.40 -20.21 -7.23
C PRO A 136 17.73 -19.97 -6.48
N PHE A 137 18.43 -21.07 -6.15
CA PHE A 137 19.68 -21.09 -5.38
C PHE A 137 19.59 -20.76 -3.89
N ALA A 138 18.39 -20.55 -3.31
CA ALA A 138 18.24 -20.25 -1.88
C ALA A 138 18.81 -21.37 -0.98
N GLU A 139 18.61 -22.63 -1.36
CA GLU A 139 19.18 -23.78 -0.63
C GLU A 139 20.70 -23.92 -0.85
N GLN A 140 21.18 -23.69 -2.06
CA GLN A 140 22.59 -23.84 -2.42
C GLN A 140 23.48 -22.75 -1.80
N LEU A 141 22.98 -21.51 -1.72
CA LEU A 141 23.67 -20.40 -1.07
C LEU A 141 23.57 -20.48 0.47
N GLY A 142 22.61 -21.24 1.01
CA GLY A 142 22.41 -21.40 2.46
C GLY A 142 23.64 -21.95 3.22
N GLY A 143 24.59 -22.61 2.53
CA GLY A 143 25.85 -23.06 3.09
C GLY A 143 26.92 -21.98 3.27
N ILE A 144 26.71 -20.76 2.72
CA ILE A 144 27.67 -19.65 2.85
C ILE A 144 27.31 -18.85 4.09
N PRO A 145 28.19 -18.76 5.11
CA PRO A 145 27.94 -17.94 6.29
C PRO A 145 27.67 -16.47 5.89
N ILE A 146 26.70 -15.82 6.56
CA ILE A 146 26.30 -14.43 6.37
C ILE A 146 25.55 -14.19 5.04
N ILE A 147 26.15 -14.41 3.87
CA ILE A 147 25.53 -14.12 2.56
C ILE A 147 24.35 -15.05 2.31
N GLY A 148 24.51 -16.34 2.57
CA GLY A 148 23.44 -17.31 2.40
C GLY A 148 22.26 -17.06 3.33
N THR A 149 22.52 -16.66 4.57
CA THR A 149 21.48 -16.30 5.54
C THR A 149 20.72 -15.03 5.11
N ILE A 150 21.44 -14.01 4.64
CA ILE A 150 20.78 -12.78 4.12
C ILE A 150 19.92 -13.10 2.90
N TYR A 151 20.45 -13.88 1.96
CA TYR A 151 19.72 -14.26 0.74
C TYR A 151 18.45 -15.05 1.07
N ARG A 152 18.54 -16.00 1.99
CA ARG A 152 17.43 -16.87 2.36
C ARG A 152 16.38 -16.15 3.20
N GLU A 153 16.78 -15.37 4.20
CA GLU A 153 15.86 -14.77 5.18
C GLU A 153 15.35 -13.39 4.75
N VAL A 154 16.13 -12.61 3.96
CA VAL A 154 15.77 -11.22 3.61
C VAL A 154 15.36 -11.07 2.15
N ILE A 155 15.92 -11.88 1.24
CA ILE A 155 15.64 -11.71 -0.19
C ILE A 155 14.64 -12.77 -0.67
N SER A 156 14.81 -14.04 -0.32
CA SER A 156 13.90 -15.13 -0.69
C SER A 156 12.68 -15.16 0.26
N GLY A 157 11.61 -15.82 -0.17
CA GLY A 157 10.40 -15.99 0.66
C GLY A 157 9.44 -14.80 0.67
N HIS A 158 9.67 -13.77 -0.14
CA HIS A 158 8.71 -12.70 -0.34
C HIS A 158 7.70 -13.04 -1.44
N ASN A 159 6.48 -12.52 -1.31
CA ASN A 159 5.49 -12.64 -2.38
C ASN A 159 5.75 -11.62 -3.51
N ILE A 160 5.13 -11.86 -4.67
CA ILE A 160 5.32 -11.03 -5.87
C ILE A 160 5.01 -9.53 -5.62
N LEU A 161 4.05 -9.22 -4.72
CA LEU A 161 3.62 -7.85 -4.46
C LEU A 161 4.69 -7.01 -3.73
N VAL A 162 5.59 -7.65 -2.96
CA VAL A 162 6.75 -6.96 -2.36
C VAL A 162 7.68 -6.47 -3.46
N TRP A 163 7.97 -7.31 -4.44
CA TRP A 163 8.81 -6.95 -5.59
C TRP A 163 8.16 -5.88 -6.46
N ILE A 164 6.85 -5.98 -6.67
CA ILE A 164 6.07 -4.95 -7.37
C ILE A 164 6.14 -3.62 -6.62
N ALA A 165 6.07 -3.61 -5.29
CA ALA A 165 6.17 -2.39 -4.48
C ALA A 165 7.54 -1.71 -4.66
N LEU A 166 8.63 -2.46 -4.62
CA LEU A 166 9.96 -1.92 -4.89
C LEU A 166 10.09 -1.43 -6.34
N GLY A 167 9.55 -2.18 -7.29
CA GLY A 167 9.46 -1.78 -8.70
C GLY A 167 8.63 -0.52 -8.90
N ALA A 168 7.56 -0.33 -8.14
CA ALA A 168 6.71 0.87 -8.19
C ALA A 168 7.46 2.13 -7.79
N VAL A 169 8.44 2.05 -6.88
CA VAL A 169 9.30 3.19 -6.55
C VAL A 169 10.14 3.62 -7.74
N LEU A 170 10.78 2.64 -8.41
CA LEU A 170 11.59 2.90 -9.62
C LEU A 170 10.72 3.42 -10.75
N PHE A 171 9.55 2.81 -10.96
CA PHE A 171 8.57 3.25 -11.94
C PHE A 171 8.11 4.68 -11.68
N THR A 172 7.76 5.02 -10.45
CA THR A 172 7.34 6.38 -10.06
C THR A 172 8.46 7.39 -10.28
N ALA A 173 9.69 7.04 -9.88
CA ALA A 173 10.85 7.90 -10.12
C ALA A 173 11.11 8.13 -11.61
N PHE A 174 11.05 7.07 -12.43
CA PHE A 174 11.21 7.16 -13.89
C PHE A 174 10.08 7.97 -14.52
N MET A 175 8.82 7.68 -14.18
CA MET A 175 7.65 8.39 -14.70
C MET A 175 7.73 9.89 -14.43
N LEU A 176 8.06 10.29 -13.20
CA LEU A 176 8.10 11.69 -12.80
C LEU A 176 9.28 12.46 -13.42
N THR A 177 10.43 11.80 -13.64
CA THR A 177 11.66 12.52 -14.04
C THR A 177 11.98 12.39 -15.52
N ARG A 178 11.58 11.29 -16.17
CA ARG A 178 12.03 10.94 -17.51
C ARG A 178 10.93 10.90 -18.55
N THR A 179 9.65 11.11 -18.18
CA THR A 179 8.54 11.03 -19.12
C THR A 179 7.85 12.37 -19.36
N ARG A 180 7.23 12.50 -20.56
CA ARG A 180 6.38 13.66 -20.89
C ARG A 180 5.16 13.77 -19.95
N PHE A 181 4.63 12.62 -19.51
CA PHE A 181 3.53 12.59 -18.55
C PHE A 181 3.96 13.19 -17.20
N GLY A 182 5.11 12.77 -16.66
CA GLY A 182 5.62 13.30 -15.38
C GLY A 182 5.93 14.80 -15.44
N LEU A 183 6.42 15.30 -16.58
CA LEU A 183 6.61 16.74 -16.78
C LEU A 183 5.26 17.49 -16.71
N ARG A 184 4.25 17.01 -17.44
CA ARG A 184 2.90 17.59 -17.45
C ARG A 184 2.25 17.51 -16.07
N LEU A 185 2.43 16.38 -15.37
CA LEU A 185 1.90 16.16 -14.02
C LEU A 185 2.41 17.21 -13.03
N ARG A 186 3.72 17.45 -13.01
CA ARG A 186 4.34 18.48 -12.16
C ARG A 186 3.89 19.88 -12.55
N ALA A 187 3.83 20.16 -13.87
CA ALA A 187 3.36 21.46 -14.37
C ALA A 187 1.91 21.75 -13.97
N VAL A 188 1.03 20.75 -14.02
CA VAL A 188 -0.38 20.86 -13.55
C VAL A 188 -0.47 21.16 -12.07
N GLY A 189 0.41 20.56 -11.25
CA GLY A 189 0.43 20.81 -9.82
C GLY A 189 0.94 22.19 -9.44
N GLU A 190 1.92 22.71 -10.17
CA GLU A 190 2.55 24.01 -9.89
C GLU A 190 1.81 25.20 -10.53
N LYS A 191 1.50 25.10 -11.83
CA LYS A 191 0.86 26.17 -12.61
C LYS A 191 -0.10 25.58 -13.65
N PRO A 192 -1.34 25.21 -13.27
CA PRO A 192 -2.30 24.59 -14.19
C PRO A 192 -2.65 25.46 -15.39
N GLU A 193 -2.71 26.78 -15.21
CA GLU A 193 -3.02 27.76 -16.26
C GLU A 193 -1.98 27.77 -17.39
N ALA A 194 -0.70 27.60 -17.03
CA ALA A 194 0.37 27.54 -18.02
C ALA A 194 0.28 26.25 -18.88
N LEU A 195 -0.21 25.16 -18.30
CA LEU A 195 -0.41 23.91 -19.04
C LEU A 195 -1.64 24.00 -19.97
N ASP A 196 -2.70 24.66 -19.51
CA ASP A 196 -3.92 24.88 -20.29
C ASP A 196 -3.64 25.76 -21.51
N SER A 197 -2.89 26.85 -21.34
CA SER A 197 -2.45 27.71 -22.44
C SER A 197 -1.54 26.99 -23.46
N ALA A 198 -0.84 25.94 -23.04
CA ALA A 198 -0.07 25.07 -23.92
C ALA A 198 -0.93 23.98 -24.62
N GLY A 199 -2.26 24.03 -24.48
CA GLY A 199 -3.20 23.11 -25.12
C GLY A 199 -3.29 21.72 -24.49
N VAL A 200 -2.79 21.55 -23.25
CA VAL A 200 -2.85 20.27 -22.53
C VAL A 200 -3.94 20.32 -21.45
N SER A 201 -4.92 19.44 -21.53
CA SER A 201 -6.03 19.38 -20.58
C SER A 201 -5.56 19.08 -19.15
N VAL A 202 -5.77 20.04 -18.27
CA VAL A 202 -5.51 19.95 -16.83
C VAL A 202 -6.33 18.81 -16.18
N ALA A 203 -7.64 18.79 -16.46
CA ALA A 203 -8.54 17.78 -15.91
C ALA A 203 -8.11 16.35 -16.28
N ARG A 204 -7.83 16.11 -17.58
CA ARG A 204 -7.37 14.80 -18.06
C ARG A 204 -6.09 14.35 -17.37
N THR A 205 -5.13 15.24 -17.17
CA THR A 205 -3.86 14.93 -16.52
C THR A 205 -4.07 14.55 -15.04
N ARG A 206 -4.94 15.28 -14.32
CA ARG A 206 -5.31 14.97 -12.92
C ARG A 206 -6.04 13.65 -12.79
N TYR A 207 -7.02 13.35 -13.66
CA TYR A 207 -7.72 12.07 -13.66
C TYR A 207 -6.78 10.89 -13.94
N LEU A 208 -5.85 11.03 -14.90
CA LEU A 208 -4.85 9.98 -15.14
C LEU A 208 -3.96 9.74 -13.92
N ALA A 209 -3.60 10.80 -13.18
CA ALA A 209 -2.86 10.65 -11.92
C ALA A 209 -3.65 9.87 -10.88
N LEU A 210 -4.95 10.15 -10.72
CA LEU A 210 -5.83 9.44 -9.80
C LEU A 210 -6.05 7.97 -10.21
N ILE A 211 -6.07 7.66 -11.50
CA ILE A 211 -6.14 6.26 -11.99
C ILE A 211 -4.86 5.51 -11.60
N ILE A 212 -3.68 6.09 -11.83
CA ILE A 212 -2.41 5.48 -11.43
C ILE A 212 -2.35 5.31 -9.91
N ALA A 213 -2.77 6.33 -9.16
CA ALA A 213 -2.88 6.24 -7.70
C ALA A 213 -3.83 5.13 -7.26
N GLY A 214 -4.98 4.98 -7.93
CA GLY A 214 -5.93 3.89 -7.68
C GLY A 214 -5.32 2.50 -7.93
N ILE A 215 -4.55 2.32 -9.01
CA ILE A 215 -3.86 1.06 -9.28
C ILE A 215 -2.91 0.69 -8.13
N LEU A 216 -2.06 1.62 -7.72
CA LEU A 216 -1.08 1.37 -6.65
C LEU A 216 -1.75 1.14 -5.30
N CYS A 217 -2.76 1.93 -4.96
CA CYS A 217 -3.51 1.78 -3.72
C CYS A 217 -4.34 0.47 -3.69
N GLY A 218 -4.91 0.09 -4.83
CA GLY A 218 -5.61 -1.19 -4.99
C GLY A 218 -4.71 -2.39 -4.76
N MET A 219 -3.48 -2.35 -5.27
CA MET A 219 -2.46 -3.38 -5.00
C MET A 219 -2.06 -3.40 -3.52
N ALA A 220 -1.97 -2.23 -2.85
CA ALA A 220 -1.68 -2.15 -1.43
C ALA A 220 -2.76 -2.84 -0.58
N GLY A 221 -4.04 -2.60 -0.89
CA GLY A 221 -5.16 -3.26 -0.21
C GLY A 221 -5.19 -4.77 -0.48
N ALA A 222 -5.02 -5.19 -1.73
CA ALA A 222 -4.92 -6.60 -2.07
C ALA A 222 -3.78 -7.30 -1.32
N TYR A 223 -2.62 -6.65 -1.19
CA TYR A 223 -1.50 -7.18 -0.42
C TYR A 223 -1.89 -7.45 1.04
N LEU A 224 -2.58 -6.52 1.69
CA LEU A 224 -2.95 -6.68 3.10
C LEU A 224 -3.82 -7.92 3.33
N SER A 225 -4.83 -8.16 2.52
CA SER A 225 -5.80 -9.24 2.74
C SER A 225 -5.40 -10.58 2.12
N THR A 226 -4.72 -10.58 0.95
CA THR A 226 -4.46 -11.82 0.18
C THR A 226 -3.00 -12.26 0.22
N ALA A 227 -2.09 -11.46 0.78
CA ALA A 227 -0.67 -11.79 0.84
C ALA A 227 -0.13 -11.74 2.28
N HIS A 228 -0.33 -10.64 2.99
CA HIS A 228 0.11 -10.48 4.37
C HIS A 228 -0.86 -11.17 5.35
N GLY A 229 -2.15 -10.88 5.21
CA GLY A 229 -3.22 -11.54 5.98
C GLY A 229 -3.72 -12.84 5.35
N SER A 230 -4.64 -13.50 6.03
CA SER A 230 -5.36 -14.69 5.55
C SER A 230 -6.82 -14.40 5.20
N GLY A 231 -7.18 -13.16 4.94
CA GLY A 231 -8.51 -12.66 4.67
C GLY A 231 -8.65 -11.22 5.09
N PHE A 232 -9.85 -10.67 4.98
CA PHE A 232 -10.16 -9.32 5.44
C PHE A 232 -10.68 -9.34 6.88
N VAL A 233 -10.14 -8.45 7.69
CA VAL A 233 -10.63 -8.14 9.05
C VAL A 233 -11.08 -6.69 9.07
N ARG A 234 -12.09 -6.40 9.87
CA ARG A 234 -12.58 -5.03 10.04
C ARG A 234 -11.43 -4.08 10.39
N GLU A 235 -11.36 -2.92 9.71
CA GLU A 235 -10.35 -1.86 9.92
C GLU A 235 -8.89 -2.36 9.82
N MET A 236 -8.62 -3.40 9.01
CA MET A 236 -7.28 -4.01 8.93
C MET A 236 -6.18 -3.08 8.42
N THR A 237 -6.54 -1.95 7.83
CA THR A 237 -5.57 -0.93 7.39
C THR A 237 -4.98 -0.17 8.58
N ALA A 238 -5.72 -0.07 9.70
CA ALA A 238 -5.27 0.51 10.97
C ALA A 238 -4.50 1.84 10.81
N GLY A 239 -4.95 2.72 9.90
CA GLY A 239 -4.32 4.01 9.64
C GLY A 239 -3.08 3.97 8.71
N LYS A 240 -2.75 2.83 8.10
CA LYS A 240 -1.57 2.70 7.22
C LYS A 240 -1.60 3.66 6.03
N GLY A 241 -2.79 4.02 5.52
CA GLY A 241 -2.92 5.03 4.47
C GLY A 241 -2.51 6.43 4.95
N TYR A 242 -2.84 6.80 6.18
CA TYR A 242 -2.38 8.07 6.77
C TYR A 242 -0.89 8.05 7.07
N ILE A 243 -0.34 6.92 7.53
CA ILE A 243 1.11 6.75 7.72
C ILE A 243 1.84 6.88 6.37
N ALA A 244 1.27 6.32 5.29
CA ALA A 244 1.83 6.44 3.95
C ALA A 244 1.83 7.91 3.45
N LEU A 245 0.77 8.69 3.74
CA LEU A 245 0.74 10.13 3.48
C LEU A 245 1.84 10.86 4.26
N ALA A 246 1.98 10.56 5.55
CA ALA A 246 3.06 11.12 6.36
C ALA A 246 4.43 10.76 5.78
N ALA A 247 4.66 9.51 5.42
CA ALA A 247 5.91 9.05 4.79
C ALA A 247 6.23 9.79 3.48
N MET A 248 5.22 10.04 2.66
CA MET A 248 5.35 10.82 1.44
C MET A 248 5.77 12.27 1.73
N ILE A 249 5.15 12.91 2.72
CA ILE A 249 5.45 14.30 3.14
C ILE A 249 6.88 14.37 3.69
N PHE A 250 7.27 13.46 4.61
CA PHE A 250 8.65 13.35 5.10
C PHE A 250 9.66 13.11 3.97
N GLY A 251 9.28 12.33 2.97
CA GLY A 251 10.04 12.10 1.76
C GLY A 251 10.06 13.28 0.78
N LYS A 252 9.44 14.44 1.13
CA LYS A 252 9.36 15.65 0.28
C LYS A 252 8.78 15.37 -1.10
N TRP A 253 7.76 14.50 -1.18
CA TRP A 253 7.13 14.06 -2.44
C TRP A 253 8.11 13.48 -3.45
N GLN A 254 9.23 12.94 -2.97
CA GLN A 254 10.24 12.27 -3.79
C GLN A 254 10.16 10.76 -3.57
N PRO A 255 10.12 9.93 -4.62
CA PRO A 255 9.98 8.47 -4.48
C PRO A 255 11.06 7.83 -3.59
N ARG A 256 12.31 8.29 -3.68
CA ARG A 256 13.41 7.78 -2.84
C ARG A 256 13.24 8.17 -1.37
N GLY A 257 12.86 9.42 -1.10
CA GLY A 257 12.64 9.90 0.26
C GLY A 257 11.43 9.21 0.91
N ALA A 258 10.34 9.04 0.15
CA ALA A 258 9.16 8.33 0.62
C ALA A 258 9.45 6.85 0.89
N LEU A 259 10.26 6.17 0.05
CA LEU A 259 10.72 4.81 0.32
C LEU A 259 11.44 4.72 1.67
N LEU A 260 12.41 5.60 1.93
CA LEU A 260 13.16 5.59 3.18
C LEU A 260 12.25 5.84 4.40
N ALA A 261 11.30 6.76 4.28
CA ALA A 261 10.32 7.03 5.33
C ALA A 261 9.39 5.81 5.57
N CYS A 262 8.91 5.16 4.50
CA CYS A 262 8.10 3.93 4.62
C CYS A 262 8.89 2.78 5.28
N LEU A 263 10.17 2.62 4.94
CA LEU A 263 11.03 1.62 5.57
C LEU A 263 11.28 1.95 7.04
N LEU A 264 11.45 3.23 7.40
CA LEU A 264 11.59 3.64 8.79
C LEU A 264 10.32 3.32 9.60
N PHE A 265 9.13 3.71 9.09
CA PHE A 265 7.88 3.39 9.78
C PHE A 265 7.62 1.89 9.85
N GLY A 266 7.88 1.16 8.77
CA GLY A 266 7.79 -0.30 8.76
C GLY A 266 8.76 -0.96 9.74
N PHE A 267 9.97 -0.42 9.89
CA PHE A 267 10.93 -0.89 10.88
C PHE A 267 10.44 -0.67 12.31
N LEU A 268 9.93 0.52 12.61
CA LEU A 268 9.38 0.81 13.94
C LEU A 268 8.19 -0.10 14.28
N GLU A 269 7.29 -0.34 13.33
CA GLU A 269 6.16 -1.26 13.52
C GLU A 269 6.64 -2.71 13.69
N ALA A 270 7.63 -3.17 12.92
CA ALA A 270 8.21 -4.50 13.05
C ALA A 270 8.90 -4.70 14.40
N VAL A 271 9.62 -3.69 14.89
CA VAL A 271 10.25 -3.71 16.22
C VAL A 271 9.18 -3.71 17.31
N ALA A 272 8.17 -2.84 17.22
CA ALA A 272 7.07 -2.77 18.17
C ALA A 272 6.36 -4.13 18.31
N SER A 273 6.04 -4.77 17.17
CA SER A 273 5.38 -6.08 17.16
C SER A 273 6.23 -7.20 17.80
N ARG A 274 7.57 -7.10 17.72
CA ARG A 274 8.48 -8.07 18.36
C ARG A 274 8.70 -7.83 19.83
N LEU A 275 8.56 -6.59 20.29
CA LEU A 275 8.67 -6.23 21.70
C LEU A 275 7.39 -6.52 22.49
N GLN A 276 6.28 -6.79 21.82
CA GLN A 276 5.04 -7.20 22.48
C GLN A 276 5.26 -8.50 23.27
N GLY A 277 4.92 -8.47 24.54
CA GLY A 277 5.08 -9.62 25.43
C GLY A 277 6.50 -9.89 25.97
N VAL A 278 7.49 -9.05 25.64
CA VAL A 278 8.83 -9.14 26.20
C VAL A 278 8.90 -8.31 27.50
N GLU A 279 9.38 -8.91 28.59
CA GLU A 279 9.66 -8.18 29.82
C GLU A 279 10.83 -7.22 29.62
N LEU A 280 10.57 -5.93 29.73
CA LEU A 280 11.60 -4.90 29.66
C LEU A 280 12.12 -4.61 31.07
N PRO A 281 13.46 -4.67 31.33
CA PRO A 281 14.03 -4.57 32.67
C PRO A 281 13.71 -3.27 33.42
N LEU A 282 13.31 -2.21 32.70
CA LEU A 282 13.04 -0.87 33.26
C LEU A 282 11.54 -0.51 33.29
N ILE A 283 10.68 -1.20 32.53
CA ILE A 283 9.30 -0.76 32.28
C ILE A 283 8.28 -1.88 32.65
N GLY A 284 8.76 -3.07 32.98
CA GLY A 284 7.90 -4.26 33.19
C GLY A 284 7.47 -4.90 31.86
N GLN A 285 6.35 -5.62 31.85
CA GLN A 285 5.84 -6.21 30.62
C GLN A 285 5.36 -5.12 29.67
N ALA A 286 5.77 -5.18 28.42
CA ALA A 286 5.21 -4.32 27.39
C ALA A 286 3.69 -4.57 27.30
N PRO A 287 2.86 -3.50 27.20
CA PRO A 287 1.41 -3.66 27.11
C PRO A 287 1.06 -4.53 25.91
N VAL A 288 0.19 -5.49 26.13
CA VAL A 288 -0.41 -6.34 25.10
C VAL A 288 -1.75 -5.71 24.77
N ASP A 289 -1.78 -4.78 23.83
CA ASP A 289 -3.02 -4.17 23.32
C ASP A 289 -3.45 -4.81 22.00
#